data_bf33d9ab813bc27ae1e74c7e261dee18
#
_entry.id   bf33d9ab813bc27ae1e74c7e261dee18
#
_cell.length_a   1.000
_cell.length_b   1.000
_cell.length_c   1.000
_cell.angle_alpha   90.00
_cell.angle_beta   90.00
_cell.angle_gamma   90.00
#
_symmetry.space_group_name_H-M   'P 1'
#
loop_
_entity.id
_entity.type
_entity.pdbx_description
1 polymer ?
#
loop_
_entity_poly.entity_id
_entity_poly.type
_entity_poly.pdbx_seq_one_letter_code
_entity_poly.pdbx_strand_id
1 'polypeptide(L)'
;MDEKKAKILVVDDDPEFLQEVKTALESHSYNALTAKTMSEAQDMVRREKPDLVILGTLEHRGDAYHLHQWVKQSLSLKDLPLVIVDATPEQQLIKGWRWDEGMQLEAEDYFQKPVEPGKIMPHVMKILDKVTRRIKVLVVDDHVVVREGIRVLLGLQPDIQVVGEAIDGSEAIKKVHELMPDIVLMDIAMPGMDGLQATKEITKEEGEQARILMLTQYADEENVRASAKAGAFGFIPKKSASSQLLAAIRAASKGEHISIPTESDK
;
A
#
# COMPACT_ATOMS: atom_id res chain seq x y z
N MET A 1 -21.25 -8.06 6.78
CA MET A 1 -20.12 -7.36 7.40
C MET A 1 -20.12 -5.98 6.77
N ASP A 2 -20.34 -4.92 7.57
CA ASP A 2 -20.27 -3.56 7.05
C ASP A 2 -18.84 -3.31 6.53
N GLU A 3 -18.70 -3.14 5.24
CA GLU A 3 -17.44 -2.65 4.66
C GLU A 3 -17.14 -1.29 5.25
N LYS A 4 -16.04 -1.19 5.99
CA LYS A 4 -15.59 0.06 6.58
C LYS A 4 -15.34 1.08 5.47
N LYS A 5 -16.25 2.04 5.32
CA LYS A 5 -16.12 3.12 4.33
C LYS A 5 -14.83 3.89 4.57
N ALA A 6 -14.03 4.11 3.50
CA ALA A 6 -12.82 4.90 3.61
C ALA A 6 -13.16 6.32 4.07
N LYS A 7 -12.34 6.86 4.99
CA LYS A 7 -12.47 8.21 5.54
C LYS A 7 -11.59 9.17 4.76
N ILE A 8 -12.16 10.23 4.25
CA ILE A 8 -11.43 11.27 3.51
C ILE A 8 -11.62 12.59 4.23
N LEU A 9 -10.50 13.24 4.58
CA LEU A 9 -10.52 14.57 5.16
C LEU A 9 -10.28 15.61 4.06
N VAL A 10 -11.23 16.53 3.92
CA VAL A 10 -11.12 17.69 3.03
C VAL A 10 -10.80 18.92 3.88
N VAL A 11 -9.71 19.59 3.56
CA VAL A 11 -9.22 20.77 4.29
C VAL A 11 -9.21 21.96 3.32
N ASP A 12 -10.04 22.95 3.59
CA ASP A 12 -10.09 24.17 2.78
C ASP A 12 -10.79 25.28 3.56
N ASP A 13 -10.46 26.55 3.31
CA ASP A 13 -11.14 27.69 3.95
C ASP A 13 -12.41 28.14 3.18
N ASP A 14 -12.63 27.61 1.98
CA ASP A 14 -13.80 27.87 1.16
C ASP A 14 -14.94 26.91 1.50
N PRO A 15 -16.05 27.41 2.11
CA PRO A 15 -17.17 26.56 2.51
C PRO A 15 -17.92 25.92 1.31
N GLU A 16 -17.96 26.58 0.16
CA GLU A 16 -18.63 26.09 -1.03
C GLU A 16 -17.86 24.90 -1.61
N PHE A 17 -16.56 25.04 -1.78
CA PHE A 17 -15.67 23.97 -2.20
C PHE A 17 -15.74 22.74 -1.25
N LEU A 18 -15.69 22.99 0.08
CA LEU A 18 -15.84 21.92 1.06
C LEU A 18 -17.14 21.15 0.89
N GLN A 19 -18.26 21.86 0.68
CA GLN A 19 -19.58 21.23 0.54
C GLN A 19 -19.70 20.45 -0.76
N GLU A 20 -19.19 20.99 -1.86
CA GLU A 20 -19.22 20.31 -3.17
C GLU A 20 -18.40 19.02 -3.16
N VAL A 21 -17.15 19.08 -2.67
CA VAL A 21 -16.27 17.90 -2.58
C VAL A 21 -16.84 16.88 -1.61
N LYS A 22 -17.36 17.32 -0.46
CA LYS A 22 -18.04 16.43 0.51
C LYS A 22 -19.19 15.68 -0.14
N THR A 23 -20.07 16.39 -0.83
CA THR A 23 -21.23 15.79 -1.51
C THR A 23 -20.78 14.77 -2.56
N ALA A 24 -19.76 15.08 -3.34
CA ALA A 24 -19.20 14.16 -4.32
C ALA A 24 -18.62 12.90 -3.67
N LEU A 25 -17.88 13.03 -2.58
CA LEU A 25 -17.32 11.90 -1.84
C LEU A 25 -18.41 11.01 -1.24
N GLU A 26 -19.43 11.59 -0.61
CA GLU A 26 -20.55 10.87 -0.01
C GLU A 26 -21.37 10.12 -1.06
N SER A 27 -21.55 10.69 -2.27
CA SER A 27 -22.22 10.03 -3.39
C SER A 27 -21.49 8.77 -3.87
N HIS A 28 -20.17 8.69 -3.65
CA HIS A 28 -19.33 7.52 -3.93
C HIS A 28 -19.15 6.61 -2.70
N SER A 29 -19.99 6.76 -1.68
CA SER A 29 -19.99 5.95 -0.46
C SER A 29 -18.77 6.12 0.44
N TYR A 30 -18.01 7.20 0.32
CA TYR A 30 -16.93 7.54 1.25
C TYR A 30 -17.47 8.26 2.49
N ASN A 31 -16.72 8.21 3.59
CA ASN A 31 -16.98 9.01 4.78
C ASN A 31 -16.18 10.31 4.70
N ALA A 32 -16.83 11.41 4.33
CA ALA A 32 -16.19 12.70 4.15
C ALA A 32 -16.18 13.52 5.44
N LEU A 33 -14.98 13.91 5.86
CA LEU A 33 -14.69 14.81 6.97
C LEU A 33 -14.23 16.15 6.41
N THR A 34 -14.55 17.26 7.09
CA THR A 34 -14.15 18.61 6.63
C THR A 34 -13.49 19.38 7.75
N ALA A 35 -12.43 20.15 7.42
CA ALA A 35 -11.78 21.08 8.32
C ALA A 35 -11.50 22.41 7.59
N LYS A 36 -11.60 23.53 8.28
CA LYS A 36 -11.42 24.87 7.74
C LYS A 36 -10.09 25.51 8.13
N THR A 37 -9.45 24.96 9.15
CA THR A 37 -8.20 25.48 9.68
C THR A 37 -7.16 24.38 9.84
N MET A 38 -5.90 24.76 9.92
CA MET A 38 -4.79 23.84 10.17
C MET A 38 -4.99 23.08 11.51
N SER A 39 -5.43 23.76 12.56
CA SER A 39 -5.64 23.15 13.87
C SER A 39 -6.75 22.10 13.84
N GLU A 40 -7.90 22.42 13.24
CA GLU A 40 -8.99 21.44 13.05
C GLU A 40 -8.54 20.23 12.25
N ALA A 41 -7.77 20.44 11.17
CA ALA A 41 -7.25 19.37 10.35
C ALA A 41 -6.32 18.44 11.15
N GLN A 42 -5.40 19.00 11.94
CA GLN A 42 -4.49 18.23 12.79
C GLN A 42 -5.24 17.38 13.83
N ASP A 43 -6.25 17.96 14.47
CA ASP A 43 -7.07 17.26 15.45
C ASP A 43 -7.88 16.12 14.80
N MET A 44 -8.44 16.37 13.61
CA MET A 44 -9.16 15.36 12.86
C MET A 44 -8.25 14.22 12.39
N VAL A 45 -7.06 14.53 11.88
CA VAL A 45 -6.08 13.50 11.48
C VAL A 45 -5.73 12.58 12.66
N ARG A 46 -5.49 13.15 13.85
CA ARG A 46 -5.16 12.38 15.05
C ARG A 46 -6.32 11.50 15.54
N ARG A 47 -7.53 12.05 15.57
CA ARG A 47 -8.73 11.39 16.13
C ARG A 47 -9.35 10.40 15.16
N GLU A 48 -9.58 10.82 13.93
CA GLU A 48 -10.35 10.08 12.95
C GLU A 48 -9.51 9.14 12.08
N LYS A 49 -8.19 9.42 11.98
CA LYS A 49 -7.24 8.65 11.16
C LYS A 49 -7.76 8.46 9.74
N PRO A 50 -7.85 9.52 8.95
CA PRO A 50 -8.34 9.43 7.57
C PRO A 50 -7.42 8.58 6.71
N ASP A 51 -7.98 7.96 5.67
CA ASP A 51 -7.27 7.14 4.69
C ASP A 51 -6.67 8.00 3.56
N LEU A 52 -7.14 9.26 3.40
CA LEU A 52 -6.65 10.25 2.44
C LEU A 52 -7.00 11.66 2.91
N VAL A 53 -6.16 12.64 2.58
CA VAL A 53 -6.43 14.06 2.78
C VAL A 53 -6.44 14.80 1.45
N ILE A 54 -7.51 15.54 1.19
CA ILE A 54 -7.57 16.56 0.13
C ILE A 54 -7.25 17.89 0.81
N LEU A 55 -6.09 18.46 0.50
CA LEU A 55 -5.58 19.66 1.11
C LEU A 55 -5.68 20.82 0.12
N GLY A 56 -6.61 21.71 0.38
CA GLY A 56 -6.82 22.94 -0.37
C GLY A 56 -6.08 24.12 0.22
N THR A 57 -6.66 25.31 0.10
CA THR A 57 -6.12 26.56 0.63
C THR A 57 -6.63 26.80 2.05
N LEU A 58 -5.85 27.56 2.81
CA LEU A 58 -6.24 28.03 4.15
C LEU A 58 -6.13 29.55 4.23
N GLU A 59 -6.83 30.16 5.18
CA GLU A 59 -6.96 31.61 5.32
C GLU A 59 -5.60 32.33 5.33
N HIS A 60 -4.64 31.76 6.07
CA HIS A 60 -3.29 32.31 6.12
C HIS A 60 -2.38 31.58 5.12
N ARG A 61 -1.74 32.35 4.26
CA ARG A 61 -0.75 31.80 3.32
C ARG A 61 0.36 31.05 4.04
N GLY A 62 0.62 29.82 3.62
CA GLY A 62 1.62 28.94 4.23
C GLY A 62 1.04 27.91 5.20
N ASP A 63 -0.17 28.10 5.75
CA ASP A 63 -0.77 27.13 6.67
C ASP A 63 -0.97 25.76 6.02
N ALA A 64 -1.40 25.73 4.75
CA ALA A 64 -1.53 24.50 3.99
C ALA A 64 -0.17 23.80 3.82
N TYR A 65 0.90 24.56 3.53
CA TYR A 65 2.26 24.01 3.46
C TYR A 65 2.74 23.48 4.81
N HIS A 66 2.52 24.20 5.89
CA HIS A 66 2.88 23.74 7.24
C HIS A 66 2.12 22.48 7.64
N LEU A 67 0.84 22.35 7.26
CA LEU A 67 0.07 21.12 7.47
C LEU A 67 0.64 19.95 6.67
N HIS A 68 0.99 20.16 5.40
CA HIS A 68 1.67 19.18 4.57
C HIS A 68 2.98 18.72 5.21
N GLN A 69 3.85 19.66 5.62
CA GLN A 69 5.12 19.33 6.27
C GLN A 69 4.89 18.54 7.57
N TRP A 70 3.91 18.94 8.38
CA TRP A 70 3.57 18.23 9.61
C TRP A 70 3.15 16.77 9.35
N VAL A 71 2.38 16.51 8.29
CA VAL A 71 2.01 15.14 7.89
C VAL A 71 3.26 14.37 7.44
N LYS A 72 4.05 14.92 6.51
CA LYS A 72 5.15 14.20 5.86
C LYS A 72 6.38 14.01 6.77
N GLN A 73 6.61 14.87 7.74
CA GLN A 73 7.68 14.72 8.73
C GLN A 73 7.31 13.81 9.90
N SER A 74 6.04 13.46 10.06
CA SER A 74 5.60 12.55 11.12
C SER A 74 5.86 11.10 10.75
N LEU A 75 6.59 10.36 11.59
CA LEU A 75 6.86 8.92 11.37
C LEU A 75 5.59 8.07 11.21
N SER A 76 4.48 8.48 11.83
CA SER A 76 3.21 7.75 11.79
C SER A 76 2.26 8.20 10.67
N LEU A 77 2.50 9.35 10.04
CA LEU A 77 1.61 9.95 9.05
C LEU A 77 2.26 10.15 7.67
N LYS A 78 3.57 9.95 7.53
CA LYS A 78 4.31 10.21 6.28
C LYS A 78 3.72 9.47 5.06
N ASP A 79 3.16 8.30 5.28
CA ASP A 79 2.54 7.47 4.25
C ASP A 79 1.05 7.82 4.00
N LEU A 80 0.48 8.80 4.74
CA LEU A 80 -0.87 9.30 4.50
C LEU A 80 -0.92 10.03 3.15
N PRO A 81 -1.75 9.55 2.19
CA PRO A 81 -1.82 10.16 0.87
C PRO A 81 -2.44 11.55 0.93
N LEU A 82 -1.86 12.45 0.16
CA LEU A 82 -2.30 13.83 0.03
C LEU A 82 -2.64 14.15 -1.42
N VAL A 83 -3.80 14.76 -1.65
CA VAL A 83 -4.16 15.40 -2.92
C VAL A 83 -4.21 16.90 -2.67
N ILE A 84 -3.42 17.67 -3.42
CA ILE A 84 -3.37 19.11 -3.27
C ILE A 84 -4.36 19.78 -4.23
N VAL A 85 -5.08 20.79 -3.73
CA VAL A 85 -5.95 21.65 -4.53
C VAL A 85 -5.57 23.10 -4.28
N ASP A 86 -4.75 23.66 -5.15
CA ASP A 86 -4.21 25.02 -5.00
C ASP A 86 -5.24 26.11 -5.34
N ALA A 87 -4.90 27.35 -5.00
CA ALA A 87 -5.71 28.54 -5.24
C ALA A 87 -6.00 28.76 -6.73
N THR A 88 -7.02 29.57 -7.01
CA THR A 88 -7.24 30.11 -8.36
C THR A 88 -6.06 30.98 -8.78
N PRO A 89 -5.80 31.18 -10.09
CA PRO A 89 -4.73 32.05 -10.56
C PRO A 89 -4.78 33.47 -9.95
N GLU A 90 -5.99 34.00 -9.72
CA GLU A 90 -6.19 35.35 -9.15
C GLU A 90 -5.82 35.38 -7.65
N GLN A 91 -5.98 34.29 -6.95
CA GLN A 91 -5.70 34.16 -5.51
C GLN A 91 -4.32 33.57 -5.21
N GLN A 92 -3.56 33.19 -6.24
CA GLN A 92 -2.27 32.49 -6.09
C GLN A 92 -1.27 33.23 -5.19
N LEU A 93 -1.22 34.58 -5.30
CA LEU A 93 -0.32 35.40 -4.49
C LEU A 93 -0.78 35.56 -3.03
N ILE A 94 -2.07 35.33 -2.77
CA ILE A 94 -2.68 35.57 -1.45
C ILE A 94 -2.73 34.29 -0.64
N LYS A 95 -3.18 33.17 -1.24
CA LYS A 95 -3.45 31.89 -0.58
C LYS A 95 -2.73 30.70 -1.21
N GLY A 96 -2.25 30.84 -2.47
CA GLY A 96 -1.64 29.75 -3.21
C GLY A 96 -0.29 29.33 -2.65
N TRP A 97 0.13 28.14 -3.04
CA TRP A 97 1.45 27.60 -2.72
C TRP A 97 2.54 28.44 -3.36
N ARG A 98 3.62 28.65 -2.62
CA ARG A 98 4.80 29.33 -3.16
C ARG A 98 5.56 28.38 -4.08
N TRP A 99 6.33 28.94 -5.01
CA TRP A 99 7.08 28.13 -5.95
C TRP A 99 8.09 27.18 -5.27
N ASP A 100 8.79 27.68 -4.24
CA ASP A 100 9.72 26.92 -3.42
C ASP A 100 9.01 25.83 -2.57
N GLU A 101 7.81 26.09 -2.08
CA GLU A 101 6.95 25.13 -1.41
C GLU A 101 6.48 24.03 -2.38
N GLY A 102 6.07 24.41 -3.59
CA GLY A 102 5.63 23.48 -4.63
C GLY A 102 6.71 22.49 -5.07
N MET A 103 7.98 22.90 -5.04
CA MET A 103 9.12 22.00 -5.34
C MET A 103 9.37 20.93 -4.27
N GLN A 104 8.85 21.10 -3.06
CA GLN A 104 9.00 20.18 -1.92
C GLN A 104 7.71 19.39 -1.64
N LEU A 105 6.72 19.48 -2.54
CA LEU A 105 5.45 18.77 -2.37
C LEU A 105 5.63 17.27 -2.57
N GLU A 106 5.31 16.52 -1.53
CA GLU A 106 5.10 15.07 -1.58
C GLU A 106 3.59 14.81 -1.57
N ALA A 107 2.97 14.81 -2.73
CA ALA A 107 1.55 14.54 -2.91
C ALA A 107 1.33 13.55 -4.05
N GLU A 108 0.25 12.78 -3.95
CA GLU A 108 -0.14 11.81 -4.98
C GLU A 108 -0.70 12.48 -6.21
N ASP A 109 -1.29 13.68 -6.03
CA ASP A 109 -1.83 14.47 -7.14
C ASP A 109 -1.95 15.96 -6.80
N TYR A 110 -2.04 16.80 -7.85
CA TYR A 110 -2.12 18.25 -7.72
C TYR A 110 -3.15 18.83 -8.69
N PHE A 111 -4.07 19.64 -8.18
CA PHE A 111 -5.07 20.37 -8.93
C PHE A 111 -4.98 21.87 -8.63
N GLN A 112 -5.51 22.70 -9.52
CA GLN A 112 -5.66 24.12 -9.30
C GLN A 112 -7.14 24.50 -9.44
N LYS A 113 -7.62 25.35 -8.54
CA LYS A 113 -8.98 25.93 -8.61
C LYS A 113 -9.09 26.88 -9.82
N PRO A 114 -10.26 27.00 -10.47
CA PRO A 114 -11.47 26.24 -10.18
C PRO A 114 -11.37 24.81 -10.70
N VAL A 115 -11.70 23.86 -9.87
CA VAL A 115 -11.72 22.44 -10.22
C VAL A 115 -13.05 21.80 -9.80
N GLU A 116 -13.72 21.17 -10.73
CA GLU A 116 -14.95 20.43 -10.45
C GLU A 116 -14.63 19.17 -9.64
N PRO A 117 -15.42 18.82 -8.61
CA PRO A 117 -15.22 17.59 -7.83
C PRO A 117 -15.12 16.34 -8.69
N GLY A 118 -15.88 16.26 -9.78
CA GLY A 118 -15.86 15.16 -10.74
C GLY A 118 -14.49 14.89 -11.37
N LYS A 119 -13.60 15.88 -11.42
CA LYS A 119 -12.21 15.71 -11.89
C LYS A 119 -11.29 15.14 -10.81
N ILE A 120 -11.57 15.44 -9.54
CA ILE A 120 -10.79 14.95 -8.40
C ILE A 120 -11.14 13.49 -8.10
N MET A 121 -12.41 13.09 -8.23
CA MET A 121 -12.91 11.78 -7.83
C MET A 121 -12.17 10.58 -8.44
N PRO A 122 -11.88 10.52 -9.76
CA PRO A 122 -11.14 9.37 -10.32
C PRO A 122 -9.75 9.19 -9.71
N HIS A 123 -9.09 10.28 -9.33
CA HIS A 123 -7.77 10.28 -8.70
C HIS A 123 -7.86 9.79 -7.26
N VAL A 124 -8.84 10.30 -6.50
CA VAL A 124 -9.13 9.82 -5.14
C VAL A 124 -9.42 8.33 -5.12
N MET A 125 -10.26 7.84 -6.03
CA MET A 125 -10.60 6.41 -6.15
C MET A 125 -9.35 5.58 -6.44
N LYS A 126 -8.51 6.00 -7.39
CA LYS A 126 -7.26 5.32 -7.74
C LYS A 126 -6.26 5.28 -6.58
N ILE A 127 -6.15 6.37 -5.81
CA ILE A 127 -5.26 6.45 -4.65
C ILE A 127 -5.78 5.53 -3.55
N LEU A 128 -7.07 5.59 -3.23
CA LEU A 128 -7.67 4.75 -2.21
C LEU A 128 -7.61 3.27 -2.58
N ASP A 129 -7.82 2.91 -3.84
CA ASP A 129 -7.67 1.52 -4.29
C ASP A 129 -6.26 0.99 -4.00
N LYS A 130 -5.23 1.80 -4.18
CA LYS A 130 -3.85 1.43 -3.82
C LYS A 130 -3.63 1.31 -2.31
N VAL A 131 -4.24 2.20 -1.51
CA VAL A 131 -4.03 2.28 -0.05
C VAL A 131 -4.90 1.27 0.70
N THR A 132 -6.13 1.05 0.24
CA THR A 132 -7.06 0.09 0.86
C THR A 132 -6.95 -1.32 0.30
N ARG A 133 -6.29 -1.48 -0.84
CA ARG A 133 -6.05 -2.79 -1.44
C ARG A 133 -5.13 -3.59 -0.52
N ARG A 134 -5.71 -4.62 0.09
CA ARG A 134 -4.92 -5.58 0.86
C ARG A 134 -4.00 -6.35 -0.05
N ILE A 135 -2.76 -6.54 0.38
CA ILE A 135 -1.80 -7.42 -0.30
C ILE A 135 -2.36 -8.84 -0.28
N LYS A 136 -2.72 -9.36 -1.44
CA LYS A 136 -3.23 -10.72 -1.58
C LYS A 136 -2.08 -11.71 -1.52
N VAL A 137 -2.08 -12.58 -0.52
CA VAL A 137 -1.01 -13.56 -0.30
C VAL A 137 -1.56 -14.97 -0.47
N LEU A 138 -0.92 -15.78 -1.32
CA LEU A 138 -1.09 -17.23 -1.39
C LEU A 138 0.02 -17.89 -0.57
N VAL A 139 -0.34 -18.81 0.34
CA VAL A 139 0.61 -19.53 1.19
C VAL A 139 0.74 -20.96 0.68
N VAL A 140 1.97 -21.36 0.34
CA VAL A 140 2.26 -22.70 -0.23
C VAL A 140 3.33 -23.41 0.60
N ASP A 141 2.95 -24.46 1.29
CA ASP A 141 3.82 -25.29 2.14
C ASP A 141 3.12 -26.65 2.38
N ASP A 142 3.80 -27.77 2.36
CA ASP A 142 3.18 -29.08 2.61
C ASP A 142 2.88 -29.30 4.10
N HIS A 143 3.54 -28.57 5.00
CA HIS A 143 3.36 -28.67 6.44
C HIS A 143 2.18 -27.82 6.92
N VAL A 144 1.09 -28.48 7.36
CA VAL A 144 -0.12 -27.80 7.85
C VAL A 144 0.16 -26.79 8.97
N VAL A 145 1.04 -27.13 9.92
CA VAL A 145 1.37 -26.24 11.06
C VAL A 145 2.04 -24.95 10.61
N VAL A 146 2.90 -25.02 9.58
CA VAL A 146 3.58 -23.85 9.01
C VAL A 146 2.56 -22.95 8.31
N ARG A 147 1.68 -23.54 7.47
CA ARG A 147 0.61 -22.78 6.79
C ARG A 147 -0.31 -22.08 7.78
N GLU A 148 -0.80 -22.81 8.81
CA GLU A 148 -1.65 -22.22 9.85
C GLU A 148 -0.95 -21.11 10.61
N GLY A 149 0.33 -21.29 10.98
CA GLY A 149 1.12 -20.26 11.65
C GLY A 149 1.25 -18.98 10.81
N ILE A 150 1.58 -19.13 9.53
CA ILE A 150 1.68 -18.00 8.60
C ILE A 150 0.29 -17.34 8.43
N ARG A 151 -0.78 -18.12 8.23
CA ARG A 151 -2.14 -17.60 8.08
C ARG A 151 -2.59 -16.79 9.29
N VAL A 152 -2.33 -17.28 10.51
CA VAL A 152 -2.65 -16.53 11.74
C VAL A 152 -1.86 -15.23 11.82
N LEU A 153 -0.54 -15.29 11.56
CA LEU A 153 0.33 -14.10 11.57
C LEU A 153 -0.15 -13.03 10.59
N LEU A 154 -0.43 -13.43 9.35
CA LEU A 154 -0.89 -12.52 8.28
C LEU A 154 -2.31 -12.01 8.57
N GLY A 155 -3.18 -12.85 9.14
CA GLY A 155 -4.54 -12.45 9.51
C GLY A 155 -4.62 -11.36 10.59
N LEU A 156 -3.55 -11.15 11.36
CA LEU A 156 -3.44 -10.03 12.31
C LEU A 156 -3.07 -8.70 11.63
N GLN A 157 -2.69 -8.72 10.34
CA GLN A 157 -2.29 -7.53 9.61
C GLN A 157 -3.47 -6.93 8.84
N PRO A 158 -3.80 -5.64 9.04
CA PRO A 158 -4.94 -5.00 8.36
C PRO A 158 -4.73 -4.83 6.85
N ASP A 159 -3.47 -4.75 6.42
CA ASP A 159 -3.03 -4.50 5.04
C ASP A 159 -2.74 -5.78 4.24
N ILE A 160 -2.90 -6.97 4.85
CA ILE A 160 -2.61 -8.25 4.19
C ILE A 160 -3.88 -9.13 4.20
N GLN A 161 -4.09 -9.86 3.13
CA GLN A 161 -5.16 -10.84 3.01
C GLN A 161 -4.59 -12.17 2.48
N VAL A 162 -4.71 -13.24 3.25
CA VAL A 162 -4.47 -14.59 2.72
C VAL A 162 -5.66 -14.98 1.86
N VAL A 163 -5.42 -15.07 0.55
CA VAL A 163 -6.47 -15.40 -0.44
C VAL A 163 -6.59 -16.90 -0.69
N GLY A 164 -5.58 -17.69 -0.32
CA GLY A 164 -5.61 -19.13 -0.45
C GLY A 164 -4.40 -19.80 0.19
N GLU A 165 -4.47 -21.12 0.27
CA GLU A 165 -3.39 -22.00 0.71
C GLU A 165 -3.22 -23.12 -0.31
N ALA A 166 -2.01 -23.63 -0.52
CA ALA A 166 -1.71 -24.79 -1.34
C ALA A 166 -0.72 -25.70 -0.62
N ILE A 167 -0.75 -26.99 -0.94
CA ILE A 167 0.07 -28.02 -0.30
C ILE A 167 1.21 -28.53 -1.18
N ASP A 168 1.18 -28.21 -2.46
CA ASP A 168 2.22 -28.56 -3.44
C ASP A 168 2.27 -27.55 -4.59
N GLY A 169 3.27 -27.70 -5.47
CA GLY A 169 3.48 -26.80 -6.60
C GLY A 169 2.38 -26.85 -7.64
N SER A 170 1.74 -28.00 -7.85
CA SER A 170 0.67 -28.15 -8.85
C SER A 170 -0.61 -27.41 -8.41
N GLU A 171 -0.93 -27.49 -7.12
CA GLU A 171 -2.04 -26.73 -6.54
C GLU A 171 -1.74 -25.23 -6.53
N ALA A 172 -0.48 -24.87 -6.25
CA ALA A 172 -0.03 -23.48 -6.25
C ALA A 172 -0.26 -22.81 -7.62
N ILE A 173 0.16 -23.44 -8.72
CA ILE A 173 -0.04 -22.94 -10.09
C ILE A 173 -1.53 -22.68 -10.34
N LYS A 174 -2.39 -23.65 -10.06
CA LYS A 174 -3.85 -23.49 -10.25
C LYS A 174 -4.40 -22.29 -9.47
N LYS A 175 -4.02 -22.18 -8.19
CA LYS A 175 -4.50 -21.11 -7.31
C LYS A 175 -3.93 -19.73 -7.68
N VAL A 176 -2.74 -19.64 -8.24
CA VAL A 176 -2.22 -18.37 -8.77
C VAL A 176 -3.12 -17.86 -9.89
N HIS A 177 -3.50 -18.71 -10.86
CA HIS A 177 -4.42 -18.34 -11.94
C HIS A 177 -5.83 -17.97 -11.45
N GLU A 178 -6.36 -18.73 -10.47
CA GLU A 178 -7.71 -18.51 -9.96
C GLU A 178 -7.83 -17.27 -9.06
N LEU A 179 -6.85 -17.06 -8.20
CA LEU A 179 -6.91 -16.07 -7.10
C LEU A 179 -6.16 -14.77 -7.41
N MET A 180 -5.27 -14.80 -8.40
CA MET A 180 -4.42 -13.67 -8.80
C MET A 180 -3.79 -12.98 -7.56
N PRO A 181 -2.95 -13.71 -6.78
CA PRO A 181 -2.28 -13.15 -5.62
C PRO A 181 -1.23 -12.12 -6.03
N ASP A 182 -0.99 -11.11 -5.19
CA ASP A 182 0.13 -10.19 -5.38
C ASP A 182 1.46 -10.84 -4.98
N ILE A 183 1.41 -11.67 -3.94
CA ILE A 183 2.57 -12.37 -3.37
C ILE A 183 2.24 -13.86 -3.20
N VAL A 184 3.19 -14.71 -3.57
CA VAL A 184 3.17 -16.14 -3.27
C VAL A 184 4.30 -16.45 -2.29
N LEU A 185 3.96 -16.93 -1.08
CA LEU A 185 4.93 -17.51 -0.16
C LEU A 185 5.07 -18.98 -0.52
N MET A 186 6.20 -19.38 -1.07
CA MET A 186 6.42 -20.72 -1.66
C MET A 186 7.50 -21.48 -0.91
N ASP A 187 7.15 -22.61 -0.31
CA ASP A 187 8.15 -23.55 0.20
C ASP A 187 8.95 -24.17 -0.95
N ILE A 188 10.23 -24.38 -0.75
CA ILE A 188 11.11 -25.04 -1.73
C ILE A 188 10.83 -26.54 -1.78
N ALA A 189 10.83 -27.19 -0.63
CA ALA A 189 10.81 -28.63 -0.51
C ALA A 189 9.40 -29.17 -0.25
N MET A 190 8.70 -29.56 -1.30
CA MET A 190 7.36 -30.14 -1.23
C MET A 190 7.30 -31.44 -2.01
N PRO A 191 6.44 -32.42 -1.61
CA PRO A 191 6.25 -33.66 -2.34
C PRO A 191 5.59 -33.38 -3.72
N GLY A 192 5.93 -34.21 -4.71
CA GLY A 192 5.40 -34.07 -6.07
C GLY A 192 6.12 -32.95 -6.85
N MET A 193 5.44 -31.86 -7.17
CA MET A 193 6.04 -30.68 -7.77
C MET A 193 6.63 -29.80 -6.69
N ASP A 194 7.94 -29.63 -6.70
CA ASP A 194 8.64 -28.74 -5.76
C ASP A 194 8.41 -27.26 -6.05
N GLY A 195 8.78 -26.39 -5.07
CA GLY A 195 8.55 -24.95 -5.18
C GLY A 195 9.39 -24.27 -6.25
N LEU A 196 10.58 -24.80 -6.60
CA LEU A 196 11.42 -24.26 -7.68
C LEU A 196 10.81 -24.53 -9.05
N GLN A 197 10.27 -25.73 -9.26
CA GLN A 197 9.57 -26.08 -10.48
C GLN A 197 8.29 -25.24 -10.64
N ALA A 198 7.48 -25.14 -9.58
CA ALA A 198 6.27 -24.31 -9.58
C ALA A 198 6.59 -22.84 -9.86
N THR A 199 7.63 -22.28 -9.21
CA THR A 199 8.08 -20.91 -9.44
C THR A 199 8.43 -20.67 -10.91
N LYS A 200 9.18 -21.59 -11.51
CA LYS A 200 9.58 -21.48 -12.93
C LYS A 200 8.39 -21.47 -13.87
N GLU A 201 7.38 -22.32 -13.63
CA GLU A 201 6.17 -22.34 -14.47
C GLU A 201 5.33 -21.07 -14.27
N ILE A 202 5.08 -20.66 -13.01
CA ILE A 202 4.31 -19.43 -12.72
C ILE A 202 4.98 -18.20 -13.34
N THR A 203 6.31 -18.06 -13.18
CA THR A 203 7.03 -16.88 -13.71
C THR A 203 7.01 -16.83 -15.23
N LYS A 204 7.01 -18.00 -15.89
CA LYS A 204 6.94 -18.10 -17.34
C LYS A 204 5.57 -17.70 -17.89
N GLU A 205 4.48 -18.02 -17.18
CA GLU A 205 3.10 -17.79 -17.63
C GLU A 205 2.59 -16.43 -17.22
N GLU A 206 2.80 -16.02 -15.96
CA GLU A 206 2.25 -14.79 -15.37
C GLU A 206 3.22 -13.60 -15.39
N GLY A 207 4.50 -13.84 -15.69
CA GLY A 207 5.52 -12.79 -15.66
C GLY A 207 5.70 -12.23 -14.24
N GLU A 208 5.65 -10.89 -14.10
CA GLU A 208 5.83 -10.19 -12.81
C GLU A 208 4.53 -9.95 -12.04
N GLN A 209 3.39 -10.50 -12.48
CA GLN A 209 2.09 -10.25 -11.83
C GLN A 209 2.04 -10.83 -10.42
N ALA A 210 2.52 -12.06 -10.23
CA ALA A 210 2.63 -12.71 -8.93
C ALA A 210 4.11 -12.77 -8.49
N ARG A 211 4.49 -12.01 -7.47
CA ARG A 211 5.86 -12.04 -6.94
C ARG A 211 6.05 -13.19 -5.96
N ILE A 212 6.98 -14.06 -6.25
CA ILE A 212 7.21 -15.27 -5.48
C ILE A 212 8.33 -15.05 -4.48
N LEU A 213 8.03 -15.19 -3.19
CA LEU A 213 8.99 -15.20 -2.09
C LEU A 213 9.19 -16.64 -1.63
N MET A 214 10.38 -17.19 -1.89
CA MET A 214 10.70 -18.56 -1.50
C MET A 214 10.91 -18.66 0.01
N LEU A 215 10.26 -19.63 0.64
CA LEU A 215 10.50 -20.01 2.03
C LEU A 215 11.50 -21.17 2.07
N THR A 216 12.57 -21.02 2.83
CA THR A 216 13.61 -22.04 2.92
C THR A 216 13.98 -22.37 4.36
N GLN A 217 14.23 -23.62 4.67
CA GLN A 217 14.81 -24.01 5.97
C GLN A 217 16.27 -23.59 6.07
N TYR A 218 17.00 -23.63 4.95
CA TYR A 218 18.43 -23.34 4.88
C TYR A 218 18.67 -22.24 3.83
N ALA A 219 19.21 -21.12 4.30
CA ALA A 219 19.59 -20.00 3.44
C ALA A 219 21.04 -20.17 2.94
N ASP A 220 21.34 -21.34 2.36
CA ASP A 220 22.63 -21.59 1.72
C ASP A 220 22.67 -20.99 0.31
N GLU A 221 23.87 -20.76 -0.20
CA GLU A 221 24.08 -20.15 -1.51
C GLU A 221 23.44 -20.94 -2.65
N GLU A 222 23.33 -22.27 -2.53
CA GLU A 222 22.77 -23.12 -3.57
C GLU A 222 21.26 -22.90 -3.71
N ASN A 223 20.51 -22.90 -2.61
CA ASN A 223 19.08 -22.62 -2.57
C ASN A 223 18.76 -21.20 -3.03
N VAL A 224 19.57 -20.20 -2.63
CA VAL A 224 19.42 -18.82 -3.07
C VAL A 224 19.61 -18.70 -4.59
N ARG A 225 20.68 -19.29 -5.15
CA ARG A 225 20.95 -19.29 -6.60
C ARG A 225 19.88 -20.06 -7.38
N ALA A 226 19.42 -21.19 -6.87
CA ALA A 226 18.35 -21.97 -7.48
C ALA A 226 17.04 -21.18 -7.56
N SER A 227 16.66 -20.51 -6.45
CA SER A 227 15.48 -19.66 -6.38
C SER A 227 15.54 -18.50 -7.39
N ALA A 228 16.67 -17.81 -7.47
CA ALA A 228 16.87 -16.72 -8.43
C ALA A 228 16.79 -17.21 -9.88
N LYS A 229 17.38 -18.40 -10.21
CA LYS A 229 17.28 -19.02 -11.54
C LYS A 229 15.86 -19.45 -11.90
N ALA A 230 15.05 -19.82 -10.91
CA ALA A 230 13.65 -20.14 -11.10
C ALA A 230 12.75 -18.90 -11.33
N GLY A 231 13.29 -17.69 -11.13
CA GLY A 231 12.56 -16.44 -11.29
C GLY A 231 11.88 -15.94 -10.01
N ALA A 232 12.29 -16.44 -8.82
CA ALA A 232 11.78 -15.94 -7.56
C ALA A 232 12.15 -14.46 -7.35
N PHE A 233 11.22 -13.68 -6.83
CA PHE A 233 11.42 -12.27 -6.50
C PHE A 233 12.34 -12.08 -5.28
N GLY A 234 12.32 -13.04 -4.36
CA GLY A 234 13.16 -13.04 -3.17
C GLY A 234 13.08 -14.37 -2.42
N PHE A 235 13.83 -14.46 -1.32
CA PHE A 235 13.79 -15.64 -0.43
C PHE A 235 13.77 -15.20 1.04
N ILE A 236 13.19 -16.04 1.90
CA ILE A 236 13.04 -15.80 3.34
C ILE A 236 13.33 -17.11 4.07
N PRO A 237 14.29 -17.13 5.00
CA PRO A 237 14.47 -18.30 5.87
C PRO A 237 13.23 -18.54 6.74
N LYS A 238 12.75 -19.79 6.82
CA LYS A 238 11.57 -20.17 7.67
C LYS A 238 11.79 -19.83 9.15
N LYS A 239 13.05 -19.77 9.60
CA LYS A 239 13.44 -19.36 10.96
C LYS A 239 13.46 -17.84 11.17
N SER A 240 13.20 -17.05 10.13
CA SER A 240 13.19 -15.58 10.25
C SER A 240 12.13 -15.10 11.24
N ALA A 241 12.40 -13.97 11.89
CA ALA A 241 11.42 -13.35 12.76
C ALA A 241 10.16 -12.95 11.98
N SER A 242 8.99 -13.03 12.61
CA SER A 242 7.70 -12.65 11.99
C SER A 242 7.73 -11.25 11.38
N SER A 243 8.45 -10.32 12.01
CA SER A 243 8.64 -8.95 11.51
C SER A 243 9.39 -8.91 10.18
N GLN A 244 10.36 -9.80 9.95
CA GLN A 244 11.11 -9.90 8.69
C GLN A 244 10.22 -10.42 7.56
N LEU A 245 9.39 -11.45 7.83
CA LEU A 245 8.42 -11.96 6.86
C LEU A 245 7.43 -10.86 6.43
N LEU A 246 6.86 -10.13 7.39
CA LEU A 246 5.92 -9.05 7.12
C LEU A 246 6.58 -7.90 6.33
N ALA A 247 7.80 -7.52 6.70
CA ALA A 247 8.56 -6.50 5.98
C ALA A 247 8.83 -6.95 4.53
N ALA A 248 9.20 -8.21 4.34
CA ALA A 248 9.47 -8.80 3.03
C ALA A 248 8.23 -8.78 2.13
N ILE A 249 7.06 -9.18 2.64
CA ILE A 249 5.79 -9.14 1.90
C ILE A 249 5.47 -7.70 1.46
N ARG A 250 5.58 -6.73 2.37
CA ARG A 250 5.29 -5.32 2.06
C ARG A 250 6.27 -4.71 1.06
N ALA A 251 7.56 -4.98 1.19
CA ALA A 251 8.56 -4.51 0.24
C ALA A 251 8.35 -5.17 -1.14
N ALA A 252 8.16 -6.48 -1.18
CA ALA A 252 7.87 -7.18 -2.43
C ALA A 252 6.60 -6.66 -3.11
N SER A 253 5.53 -6.34 -2.37
CA SER A 253 4.30 -5.78 -2.95
C SER A 253 4.51 -4.42 -3.62
N LYS A 254 5.52 -3.66 -3.21
CA LYS A 254 5.94 -2.38 -3.82
C LYS A 254 6.93 -2.56 -4.98
N GLY A 255 7.42 -3.78 -5.22
CA GLY A 255 8.47 -4.04 -6.22
C GLY A 255 9.89 -3.80 -5.71
N GLU A 256 10.07 -3.65 -4.40
CA GLU A 256 11.37 -3.47 -3.77
C GLU A 256 12.05 -4.82 -3.57
N HIS A 257 13.25 -5.01 -4.11
CA HIS A 257 14.03 -6.22 -3.89
C HIS A 257 14.53 -6.29 -2.45
N ILE A 258 14.39 -7.46 -1.82
CA ILE A 258 14.80 -7.69 -0.45
C ILE A 258 16.04 -8.56 -0.46
N SER A 259 17.17 -8.00 -0.03
CA SER A 259 18.36 -8.77 0.33
C SER A 259 18.25 -9.12 1.82
N ILE A 260 17.86 -10.36 2.15
CA ILE A 260 17.99 -10.84 3.52
C ILE A 260 19.43 -11.38 3.65
N PRO A 261 20.22 -10.89 4.64
CA PRO A 261 21.60 -11.34 4.83
C PRO A 261 21.67 -12.87 4.98
N THR A 262 22.55 -13.50 4.23
CA THR A 262 22.87 -14.92 4.38
C THR A 262 23.76 -15.13 5.60
N GLU A 263 23.83 -16.38 6.13
CA GLU A 263 24.70 -16.70 7.29
C GLU A 263 26.20 -16.48 6.99
N SER A 264 26.58 -16.32 5.73
CA SER A 264 27.94 -15.98 5.29
C SER A 264 28.33 -14.51 5.46
N ASP A 265 27.40 -13.63 5.83
CA ASP A 265 27.64 -12.19 6.05
C ASP A 265 27.92 -11.85 7.52
N LYS A 266 28.20 -12.84 8.37
CA LYS A 266 28.57 -12.69 9.79
C LYS A 266 29.99 -13.07 10.08
#